data_ae4747df7b832034d083fca0ed807bba
#
_entry.id   ae4747df7b832034d083fca0ed807bba
#
_cell.length_a   1.000
_cell.length_b   1.000
_cell.length_c   1.000
_cell.angle_alpha   90.00
_cell.angle_beta   90.00
_cell.angle_gamma   90.00
#
_symmetry.space_group_name_H-M   'P 1'
#
loop_
_entity.id
_entity.type
_entity.pdbx_description
1 polymer ?
#
loop_
_entity_poly.entity_id
_entity_poly.type
_entity_poly.pdbx_seq_one_letter_code
_entity_poly.pdbx_strand_id
1 'polypeptide(L)'
;MSIINVMWSGGSPYASVHKVHQQILSQASPGTPVKTWLLQHSAPACLRELGQVEALKLSSRFLKGRGIWALSRPWRNCFFRKALLKNDARQVLIDGLGVARVLLPALRTLPHVRAVVIFHGSTRLQCKDVRLLRQFSGEQLTLCAVSQTLADSISADLKLPVVTLSSMLNPHTFEQQLLPRDQARQQLGIPAGTHQVFGAVGRLVDSKGFDTLLSAFAKTLVNHPDRLLIIIGEGAMRAELEAQVKALGLQGKVLLPGYVDNVASLYRAFDWVLIPSRAEGLGLVVQEAVIAGVPILASDLPVFYEQLGEAGNYVAVGDESAWARAIEASDALSTTEVAARQHASLDPEHAWLRFRQACTTVLSGL
;
A
#
# COMPACT_ATOMS: atom_id res chain seq x y z
N MET A 1 7.39 17.44 21.88
CA MET A 1 7.60 17.59 20.41
C MET A 1 6.29 17.26 19.74
N SER A 2 5.82 18.04 18.75
CA SER A 2 4.60 17.72 18.01
C SER A 2 4.93 17.17 16.62
N ILE A 3 4.21 16.14 16.18
CA ILE A 3 4.32 15.56 14.84
C ILE A 3 3.12 15.99 14.01
N ILE A 4 3.38 16.58 12.86
CA ILE A 4 2.34 16.87 11.87
C ILE A 4 2.46 15.85 10.75
N ASN A 5 1.47 15.00 10.62
CA ASN A 5 1.36 14.06 9.52
C ASN A 5 0.59 14.71 8.37
N VAL A 6 1.18 14.81 7.19
CA VAL A 6 0.56 15.50 6.04
C VAL A 6 0.36 14.52 4.90
N MET A 7 -0.90 14.27 4.57
CA MET A 7 -1.31 13.34 3.53
C MET A 7 -2.08 14.04 2.41
N TRP A 8 -1.97 13.50 1.20
CA TRP A 8 -2.62 14.12 0.04
C TRP A 8 -4.14 14.10 0.17
N SER A 9 -4.71 12.95 0.51
CA SER A 9 -6.17 12.78 0.56
C SER A 9 -6.59 11.64 1.48
N GLY A 10 -7.84 11.69 1.92
CA GLY A 10 -8.55 10.57 2.54
C GLY A 10 -9.29 9.72 1.49
N GLY A 11 -9.85 8.60 1.94
CA GLY A 11 -10.69 7.70 1.14
C GLY A 11 -10.01 6.40 0.69
N SER A 12 -10.82 5.51 0.14
CA SER A 12 -10.42 4.13 -0.20
C SER A 12 -9.19 4.00 -1.12
N PRO A 13 -8.95 4.90 -2.10
CA PRO A 13 -7.75 4.80 -2.94
C PRO A 13 -6.43 4.94 -2.17
N TYR A 14 -6.48 5.50 -0.96
CA TYR A 14 -5.30 5.76 -0.11
C TYR A 14 -5.24 4.85 1.12
N ALA A 15 -6.11 3.84 1.23
CA ALA A 15 -6.21 3.00 2.43
C ALA A 15 -4.87 2.34 2.83
N SER A 16 -4.12 1.81 1.88
CA SER A 16 -2.79 1.22 2.13
C SER A 16 -1.77 2.25 2.64
N VAL A 17 -1.78 3.46 2.08
CA VAL A 17 -0.91 4.56 2.53
C VAL A 17 -1.28 4.99 3.93
N HIS A 18 -2.58 5.09 4.23
CA HIS A 18 -3.08 5.41 5.57
C HIS A 18 -2.64 4.38 6.61
N LYS A 19 -2.74 3.09 6.29
CA LYS A 19 -2.27 2.00 7.17
C LYS A 19 -0.77 2.15 7.49
N VAL A 20 0.07 2.41 6.49
CA VAL A 20 1.50 2.60 6.69
C VAL A 20 1.79 3.81 7.59
N HIS A 21 1.17 4.97 7.32
CA HIS A 21 1.35 6.16 8.17
C HIS A 21 0.86 5.92 9.59
N GLN A 22 -0.27 5.22 9.78
CA GLN A 22 -0.77 4.82 11.08
C GLN A 22 0.23 3.99 11.86
N GLN A 23 0.81 2.97 11.21
CA GLN A 23 1.80 2.10 11.83
C GLN A 23 3.09 2.84 12.20
N ILE A 24 3.55 3.77 11.36
CA ILE A 24 4.71 4.62 11.67
C ILE A 24 4.39 5.49 12.89
N LEU A 25 3.27 6.19 12.89
CA LEU A 25 2.87 7.11 13.96
C LEU A 25 2.59 6.40 15.28
N SER A 26 2.13 5.13 15.26
CA SER A 26 1.96 4.33 16.47
C SER A 26 3.27 4.04 17.20
N GLN A 27 4.43 4.27 16.55
CA GLN A 27 5.76 4.15 17.16
C GLN A 27 6.28 5.48 17.73
N ALA A 28 5.51 6.56 17.66
CA ALA A 28 5.87 7.82 18.29
C ALA A 28 5.95 7.65 19.82
N SER A 29 6.85 8.40 20.47
CA SER A 29 7.01 8.35 21.93
C SER A 29 5.68 8.65 22.64
N PRO A 30 5.36 7.93 23.73
CA PRO A 30 4.14 8.18 24.49
C PRO A 30 3.98 9.65 24.86
N GLY A 31 2.76 10.18 24.67
CA GLY A 31 2.46 11.58 24.95
C GLY A 31 2.87 12.57 23.85
N THR A 32 3.46 12.11 22.74
CA THR A 32 3.76 12.98 21.60
C THR A 32 2.47 13.41 20.91
N PRO A 33 2.14 14.72 20.86
CA PRO A 33 0.97 15.18 20.13
C PRO A 33 1.10 14.92 18.62
N VAL A 34 0.17 14.18 18.07
CA VAL A 34 0.08 13.90 16.63
C VAL A 34 -1.13 14.61 16.04
N LYS A 35 -0.92 15.35 14.97
CA LYS A 35 -1.99 15.97 14.19
C LYS A 35 -1.85 15.59 12.71
N THR A 36 -2.92 15.08 12.12
CA THR A 36 -2.95 14.72 10.71
C THR A 36 -3.67 15.77 9.88
N TRP A 37 -3.00 16.29 8.84
CA TRP A 37 -3.60 17.16 7.84
C TRP A 37 -3.88 16.35 6.57
N LEU A 38 -5.14 16.35 6.15
CA LEU A 38 -5.54 15.90 4.84
C LEU A 38 -5.66 17.11 3.94
N LEU A 39 -4.85 17.18 2.89
CA LEU A 39 -4.87 18.33 1.98
C LEU A 39 -6.18 18.39 1.19
N GLN A 40 -6.74 17.25 0.83
CA GLN A 40 -8.01 17.09 0.11
C GLN A 40 -8.93 16.08 0.79
N HIS A 41 -10.23 16.16 0.50
CA HIS A 41 -11.28 15.23 0.96
C HIS A 41 -11.41 15.06 2.49
N SER A 42 -12.29 14.15 2.90
CA SER A 42 -12.57 13.85 4.30
C SER A 42 -11.67 12.77 4.86
N ALA A 43 -11.60 12.68 6.19
CA ALA A 43 -10.78 11.71 6.92
C ALA A 43 -11.46 10.34 6.99
N PRO A 44 -10.75 9.23 6.70
CA PRO A 44 -11.20 7.90 7.06
C PRO A 44 -11.18 7.71 8.60
N ALA A 45 -12.05 6.83 9.11
CA ALA A 45 -12.18 6.60 10.53
C ALA A 45 -10.87 6.14 11.20
N CYS A 46 -10.09 5.29 10.53
CA CYS A 46 -8.85 4.73 11.05
C CYS A 46 -7.78 5.78 11.43
N LEU A 47 -7.74 6.94 10.76
CA LEU A 47 -6.77 7.98 11.11
C LEU A 47 -7.13 8.75 12.38
N ARG A 48 -8.40 8.72 12.82
CA ARG A 48 -8.85 9.45 14.02
C ARG A 48 -8.32 8.85 15.31
N GLU A 49 -7.95 7.58 15.29
CA GLU A 49 -7.41 6.88 16.46
C GLU A 49 -6.02 7.38 16.86
N LEU A 50 -5.28 8.02 15.94
CA LEU A 50 -3.92 8.50 16.15
C LEU A 50 -3.80 10.00 16.41
N GLY A 51 -4.85 10.65 16.86
CA GLY A 51 -4.83 12.08 17.19
C GLY A 51 -5.85 12.91 16.42
N GLN A 52 -5.62 14.23 16.41
CA GLN A 52 -6.52 15.16 15.74
C GLN A 52 -6.34 15.08 14.22
N VAL A 53 -7.44 14.92 13.47
CA VAL A 53 -7.44 14.94 12.01
C VAL A 53 -8.16 16.18 11.50
N GLU A 54 -7.48 16.96 10.68
CA GLU A 54 -7.98 18.17 10.06
C GLU A 54 -7.97 18.06 8.53
N ALA A 55 -9.15 18.17 7.91
CA ALA A 55 -9.27 18.21 6.46
C ALA A 55 -9.22 19.67 5.98
N LEU A 56 -8.14 20.02 5.30
CA LEU A 56 -7.91 21.39 4.83
C LEU A 56 -8.74 21.74 3.58
N LYS A 57 -9.28 20.73 2.87
CA LYS A 57 -10.16 20.86 1.69
C LYS A 57 -9.60 21.79 0.60
N LEU A 58 -8.27 21.77 0.40
CA LEU A 58 -7.59 22.64 -0.56
C LEU A 58 -7.84 22.14 -1.99
N SER A 59 -8.02 23.06 -2.94
CA SER A 59 -8.23 22.68 -4.34
C SER A 59 -6.96 22.09 -4.98
N SER A 60 -7.12 21.11 -5.88
CA SER A 60 -6.00 20.54 -6.64
C SER A 60 -5.22 21.58 -7.45
N ARG A 61 -5.91 22.63 -7.94
CA ARG A 61 -5.28 23.74 -8.69
C ARG A 61 -4.32 24.53 -7.80
N PHE A 62 -4.76 24.87 -6.59
CA PHE A 62 -3.93 25.58 -5.59
C PHE A 62 -2.73 24.74 -5.16
N LEU A 63 -2.94 23.44 -4.87
CA LEU A 63 -1.87 22.53 -4.45
C LEU A 63 -0.84 22.29 -5.56
N LYS A 64 -1.29 21.99 -6.79
CA LYS A 64 -0.39 21.70 -7.92
C LYS A 64 0.33 22.95 -8.43
N GLY A 65 -0.24 24.15 -8.26
CA GLY A 65 0.39 25.42 -8.63
C GLY A 65 0.88 25.44 -10.07
N ARG A 66 0.05 24.99 -11.04
CA ARG A 66 0.35 24.99 -12.48
C ARG A 66 -0.34 26.16 -13.17
N GLY A 67 0.23 26.65 -14.30
CA GLY A 67 -0.33 27.79 -15.03
C GLY A 67 -0.40 29.04 -14.16
N ILE A 68 -1.50 29.78 -14.23
CA ILE A 68 -1.74 31.01 -13.44
C ILE A 68 -1.66 30.77 -11.92
N TRP A 69 -1.96 29.56 -11.45
CA TRP A 69 -1.85 29.18 -10.05
C TRP A 69 -0.41 29.11 -9.55
N ALA A 70 0.58 29.20 -10.42
CA ALA A 70 1.98 29.34 -10.01
C ALA A 70 2.22 30.61 -9.19
N LEU A 71 1.47 31.69 -9.45
CA LEU A 71 1.52 32.97 -8.72
C LEU A 71 1.04 32.80 -7.26
N SER A 72 0.24 31.80 -6.94
CA SER A 72 -0.21 31.53 -5.57
C SER A 72 0.84 30.83 -4.68
N ARG A 73 1.99 30.42 -5.24
CA ARG A 73 3.04 29.69 -4.48
C ARG A 73 3.54 30.43 -3.24
N PRO A 74 3.83 31.75 -3.27
CA PRO A 74 4.25 32.47 -2.08
C PRO A 74 3.19 32.43 -0.98
N TRP A 75 1.91 32.62 -1.33
CA TRP A 75 0.80 32.60 -0.39
C TRP A 75 0.61 31.19 0.21
N ARG A 76 0.72 30.15 -0.61
CA ARG A 76 0.68 28.75 -0.14
C ARG A 76 1.80 28.46 0.85
N ASN A 77 3.03 28.89 0.55
CA ASN A 77 4.17 28.71 1.45
C ASN A 77 3.96 29.47 2.77
N CYS A 78 3.44 30.71 2.71
CA CYS A 78 3.09 31.48 3.89
C CYS A 78 1.99 30.79 4.72
N PHE A 79 0.97 30.26 4.08
CA PHE A 79 -0.10 29.51 4.73
C PHE A 79 0.43 28.31 5.52
N PHE A 80 1.20 27.43 4.86
CA PHE A 80 1.76 26.24 5.53
C PHE A 80 2.77 26.62 6.61
N ARG A 81 3.61 27.62 6.36
CA ARG A 81 4.54 28.15 7.38
C ARG A 81 3.80 28.60 8.64
N LYS A 82 2.76 29.43 8.51
CA LYS A 82 1.94 29.91 9.63
C LYS A 82 1.24 28.74 10.34
N ALA A 83 0.71 27.77 9.58
CA ALA A 83 0.04 26.61 10.13
C ALA A 83 1.01 25.73 10.95
N LEU A 84 2.23 25.50 10.47
CA LEU A 84 3.26 24.74 11.18
C LEU A 84 3.68 25.43 12.49
N LEU A 85 3.92 26.75 12.45
CA LEU A 85 4.25 27.54 13.64
C LEU A 85 3.12 27.53 14.68
N LYS A 86 1.87 27.70 14.24
CA LYS A 86 0.69 27.68 15.13
C LYS A 86 0.54 26.36 15.87
N ASN A 87 0.97 25.24 15.25
CA ASN A 87 0.87 23.90 15.85
C ASN A 87 2.17 23.47 16.55
N ASP A 88 3.14 24.35 16.75
CA ASP A 88 4.47 24.04 17.32
C ASP A 88 5.08 22.78 16.71
N ALA A 89 5.03 22.69 15.36
CA ALA A 89 5.53 21.53 14.63
C ALA A 89 7.05 21.42 14.81
N ARG A 90 7.50 20.27 15.26
CA ARG A 90 8.93 19.90 15.35
C ARG A 90 9.30 18.89 14.29
N GLN A 91 8.37 18.02 13.93
CA GLN A 91 8.54 17.04 12.87
C GLN A 91 7.33 16.99 11.97
N VAL A 92 7.57 16.78 10.67
CA VAL A 92 6.54 16.64 9.66
C VAL A 92 6.74 15.34 8.90
N LEU A 93 5.75 14.45 8.98
CA LEU A 93 5.68 13.23 8.19
C LEU A 93 4.92 13.53 6.91
N ILE A 94 5.49 13.24 5.75
CA ILE A 94 5.04 13.69 4.43
C ILE A 94 4.73 12.48 3.54
N ASP A 95 3.48 12.40 3.06
CA ASP A 95 3.02 11.38 2.12
C ASP A 95 3.57 11.64 0.71
N GLY A 96 4.72 11.06 0.43
CA GLY A 96 5.33 11.02 -0.89
C GLY A 96 5.69 12.35 -1.52
N LEU A 97 6.12 12.28 -2.77
CA LEU A 97 6.62 13.42 -3.54
C LEU A 97 5.54 14.48 -3.80
N GLY A 98 4.28 14.06 -3.93
CA GLY A 98 3.16 14.97 -4.18
C GLY A 98 3.02 16.03 -3.08
N VAL A 99 2.98 15.55 -1.83
CA VAL A 99 2.89 16.42 -0.63
C VAL A 99 4.21 17.15 -0.41
N ALA A 100 5.37 16.50 -0.64
CA ALA A 100 6.68 17.12 -0.52
C ALA A 100 6.83 18.37 -1.40
N ARG A 101 6.37 18.34 -2.66
CA ARG A 101 6.37 19.50 -3.56
C ARG A 101 5.57 20.70 -3.02
N VAL A 102 4.56 20.42 -2.22
CA VAL A 102 3.69 21.45 -1.64
C VAL A 102 4.28 22.02 -0.37
N LEU A 103 4.83 21.18 0.50
CA LEU A 103 5.18 21.51 1.88
C LEU A 103 6.64 21.94 2.07
N LEU A 104 7.59 21.25 1.42
CA LEU A 104 9.01 21.53 1.57
C LEU A 104 9.39 23.01 1.30
N PRO A 105 8.82 23.69 0.31
CA PRO A 105 9.13 25.12 0.12
C PRO A 105 8.83 26.00 1.34
N ALA A 106 7.82 25.66 2.15
CA ALA A 106 7.51 26.36 3.40
C ALA A 106 8.51 26.04 4.52
N LEU A 107 9.02 24.79 4.55
CA LEU A 107 9.99 24.33 5.54
C LEU A 107 11.37 24.96 5.39
N ARG A 108 11.74 25.48 4.22
CA ARG A 108 13.03 26.17 4.01
C ARG A 108 13.28 27.31 4.97
N THR A 109 12.22 27.96 5.46
CA THR A 109 12.30 29.06 6.43
C THR A 109 12.10 28.62 7.87
N LEU A 110 12.05 27.30 8.13
CA LEU A 110 11.83 26.69 9.43
C LEU A 110 12.90 25.60 9.68
N PRO A 111 14.18 25.97 9.85
CA PRO A 111 15.27 25.01 9.95
C PRO A 111 15.17 24.08 11.18
N HIS A 112 14.40 24.48 12.18
CA HIS A 112 14.13 23.68 13.39
C HIS A 112 13.04 22.63 13.21
N VAL A 113 12.34 22.62 12.06
CA VAL A 113 11.31 21.62 11.73
C VAL A 113 11.91 20.55 10.83
N ARG A 114 11.90 19.32 11.30
CA ARG A 114 12.39 18.16 10.55
C ARG A 114 11.31 17.60 9.65
N ALA A 115 11.68 17.17 8.46
CA ALA A 115 10.79 16.55 7.51
C ALA A 115 11.19 15.09 7.23
N VAL A 116 10.22 14.20 7.24
CA VAL A 116 10.36 12.81 6.81
C VAL A 116 9.43 12.58 5.64
N VAL A 117 9.97 12.30 4.46
CA VAL A 117 9.19 12.00 3.25
C VAL A 117 9.14 10.49 3.06
N ILE A 118 7.92 9.93 3.04
CA ILE A 118 7.70 8.49 2.85
C ILE A 118 7.27 8.21 1.41
N PHE A 119 8.04 7.43 0.68
CA PHE A 119 7.69 6.94 -0.65
C PHE A 119 6.97 5.59 -0.56
N HIS A 120 5.78 5.51 -1.17
CA HIS A 120 4.89 4.35 -1.10
C HIS A 120 4.83 3.53 -2.40
N GLY A 121 5.44 4.02 -3.47
CA GLY A 121 5.44 3.35 -4.76
C GLY A 121 6.36 4.03 -5.76
N SER A 122 6.51 3.42 -6.93
CA SER A 122 7.33 3.95 -8.01
C SER A 122 6.95 5.41 -8.30
N THR A 123 7.94 6.27 -8.31
CA THR A 123 7.74 7.71 -8.46
C THR A 123 8.67 8.24 -9.54
N ARG A 124 8.09 8.76 -10.61
CA ARG A 124 8.89 9.42 -11.66
C ARG A 124 9.38 10.78 -11.17
N LEU A 125 10.66 10.85 -10.86
CA LEU A 125 11.34 12.06 -10.43
C LEU A 125 11.66 12.97 -11.62
N GLN A 126 11.46 14.27 -11.44
CA GLN A 126 11.83 15.31 -12.42
C GLN A 126 13.02 16.10 -11.88
N CYS A 127 13.81 16.72 -12.74
CA CYS A 127 14.99 17.53 -12.34
C CYS A 127 14.66 18.58 -11.27
N LYS A 128 13.43 19.15 -11.29
CA LYS A 128 12.97 20.11 -10.27
C LYS A 128 12.76 19.46 -8.90
N ASP A 129 12.40 18.16 -8.85
CA ASP A 129 12.20 17.43 -7.60
C ASP A 129 13.54 17.14 -6.94
N VAL A 130 14.51 16.72 -7.76
CA VAL A 130 15.89 16.52 -7.30
C VAL A 130 16.47 17.82 -6.74
N ARG A 131 16.27 18.96 -7.44
CA ARG A 131 16.70 20.26 -6.93
C ARG A 131 16.01 20.64 -5.63
N LEU A 132 14.71 20.37 -5.51
CA LEU A 132 13.95 20.69 -4.30
C LEU A 132 14.49 19.90 -3.10
N LEU A 133 14.64 18.58 -3.25
CA LEU A 133 15.08 17.71 -2.16
C LEU A 133 16.54 17.99 -1.74
N ARG A 134 17.43 18.29 -2.70
CA ARG A 134 18.83 18.62 -2.44
C ARG A 134 19.05 19.97 -1.74
N GLN A 135 18.02 20.80 -1.58
CA GLN A 135 18.12 22.09 -0.86
C GLN A 135 18.09 21.93 0.64
N PHE A 136 17.82 20.74 1.15
CA PHE A 136 17.76 20.45 2.58
C PHE A 136 18.99 19.69 3.05
N SER A 137 19.46 19.98 4.25
CA SER A 137 20.48 19.17 4.91
C SER A 137 19.93 17.81 5.32
N GLY A 138 20.80 16.80 5.50
CA GLY A 138 20.40 15.49 6.01
C GLY A 138 19.77 15.53 7.40
N GLU A 139 20.10 16.53 8.22
CA GLU A 139 19.50 16.73 9.54
C GLU A 139 18.05 17.24 9.46
N GLN A 140 17.73 18.01 8.43
CA GLN A 140 16.38 18.58 8.25
C GLN A 140 15.46 17.70 7.43
N LEU A 141 15.99 16.89 6.50
CA LEU A 141 15.19 16.07 5.59
C LEU A 141 15.68 14.63 5.57
N THR A 142 14.82 13.72 6.00
CA THR A 142 15.01 12.28 5.85
C THR A 142 14.09 11.76 4.74
N LEU A 143 14.65 11.03 3.78
CA LEU A 143 13.89 10.36 2.74
C LEU A 143 13.75 8.88 3.13
N CYS A 144 12.51 8.37 3.13
CA CYS A 144 12.21 7.00 3.48
C CYS A 144 11.43 6.31 2.36
N ALA A 145 11.63 5.00 2.21
CA ALA A 145 10.83 4.17 1.33
C ALA A 145 10.27 2.95 2.09
N VAL A 146 9.11 2.46 1.66
CA VAL A 146 8.41 1.35 2.32
C VAL A 146 9.04 -0.02 2.07
N SER A 147 9.96 -0.13 1.10
CA SER A 147 10.71 -1.35 0.74
C SER A 147 12.14 -1.00 0.33
N GLN A 148 13.05 -1.97 0.42
CA GLN A 148 14.44 -1.81 -0.02
C GLN A 148 14.51 -1.59 -1.54
N THR A 149 13.77 -2.39 -2.31
CA THR A 149 13.65 -2.25 -3.77
C THR A 149 13.29 -0.81 -4.18
N LEU A 150 12.33 -0.20 -3.48
CA LEU A 150 11.92 1.17 -3.74
C LEU A 150 12.97 2.19 -3.29
N ALA A 151 13.63 1.95 -2.14
CA ALA A 151 14.69 2.81 -1.62
C ALA A 151 15.86 2.88 -2.59
N ASP A 152 16.31 1.73 -3.11
CA ASP A 152 17.41 1.64 -4.07
C ASP A 152 17.10 2.37 -5.37
N SER A 153 15.89 2.17 -5.90
CA SER A 153 15.43 2.85 -7.12
C SER A 153 15.43 4.37 -6.95
N ILE A 154 14.87 4.88 -5.85
CA ILE A 154 14.80 6.33 -5.60
C ILE A 154 16.18 6.90 -5.29
N SER A 155 17.01 6.19 -4.54
CA SER A 155 18.39 6.60 -4.23
C SER A 155 19.22 6.71 -5.48
N ALA A 156 19.09 5.76 -6.41
CA ALA A 156 19.77 5.79 -7.71
C ALA A 156 19.39 7.03 -8.55
N ASP A 157 18.10 7.38 -8.56
CA ASP A 157 17.61 8.54 -9.31
C ASP A 157 18.00 9.88 -8.66
N LEU A 158 17.92 9.97 -7.33
CA LEU A 158 18.18 11.20 -6.57
C LEU A 158 19.65 11.46 -6.32
N LYS A 159 20.48 10.41 -6.27
CA LYS A 159 21.86 10.44 -5.72
C LYS A 159 21.86 11.00 -4.28
N LEU A 160 20.89 10.63 -3.49
CA LEU A 160 20.74 10.94 -2.06
C LEU A 160 20.44 9.65 -1.31
N PRO A 161 20.82 9.55 -0.02
CA PRO A 161 20.47 8.41 0.79
C PRO A 161 18.96 8.34 1.02
N VAL A 162 18.40 7.14 0.92
CA VAL A 162 16.99 6.84 1.22
C VAL A 162 16.98 5.71 2.26
N VAL A 163 16.35 5.96 3.39
CA VAL A 163 16.22 4.99 4.48
C VAL A 163 15.11 4.00 4.14
N THR A 164 15.39 2.72 4.27
CA THR A 164 14.36 1.68 4.12
C THR A 164 13.63 1.49 5.44
N LEU A 165 12.31 1.63 5.42
CA LEU A 165 11.48 1.31 6.57
C LEU A 165 11.06 -0.15 6.62
N SER A 166 11.07 -0.87 5.46
CA SER A 166 10.57 -2.25 5.33
C SER A 166 9.21 -2.40 6.02
N SER A 167 8.23 -1.60 5.55
CA SER A 167 6.92 -1.52 6.21
C SER A 167 6.29 -2.89 6.39
N MET A 168 5.85 -3.17 7.62
CA MET A 168 5.26 -4.44 8.01
C MET A 168 3.97 -4.23 8.77
N LEU A 169 2.98 -5.08 8.54
CA LEU A 169 1.76 -5.15 9.34
C LEU A 169 2.07 -5.70 10.74
N ASN A 170 1.35 -5.21 11.76
CA ASN A 170 1.39 -5.85 13.07
C ASN A 170 0.67 -7.20 12.99
N PRO A 171 1.40 -8.34 13.09
CA PRO A 171 0.81 -9.66 12.89
C PRO A 171 -0.29 -9.95 13.91
N HIS A 172 -0.06 -9.67 15.19
CA HIS A 172 -1.04 -9.93 16.24
C HIS A 172 -2.36 -9.15 16.05
N THR A 173 -2.25 -7.85 15.71
CA THR A 173 -3.45 -7.05 15.46
C THR A 173 -4.18 -7.49 14.19
N PHE A 174 -3.45 -7.97 13.20
CA PHE A 174 -4.05 -8.48 11.97
C PHE A 174 -4.76 -9.82 12.20
N GLU A 175 -4.12 -10.75 12.89
CA GLU A 175 -4.70 -12.07 13.23
C GLU A 175 -6.00 -11.96 14.01
N GLN A 176 -6.11 -11.01 14.94
CA GLN A 176 -7.34 -10.76 15.72
C GLN A 176 -8.53 -10.34 14.85
N GLN A 177 -8.31 -9.88 13.63
CA GLN A 177 -9.37 -9.49 12.70
C GLN A 177 -9.87 -10.64 11.85
N LEU A 178 -9.11 -11.73 11.75
CA LEU A 178 -9.41 -12.85 10.86
C LEU A 178 -10.65 -13.63 11.33
N LEU A 179 -11.59 -13.81 10.44
CA LEU A 179 -12.72 -14.71 10.65
C LEU A 179 -12.31 -16.17 10.42
N PRO A 180 -12.95 -17.13 11.10
CA PRO A 180 -12.89 -18.53 10.70
C PRO A 180 -13.30 -18.70 9.23
N ARG A 181 -12.70 -19.68 8.53
CA ARG A 181 -12.89 -19.93 7.10
C ARG A 181 -14.36 -19.93 6.67
N ASP A 182 -15.19 -20.69 7.37
CA ASP A 182 -16.60 -20.84 6.99
C ASP A 182 -17.38 -19.53 7.12
N GLN A 183 -17.10 -18.75 8.17
CA GLN A 183 -17.71 -17.44 8.35
C GLN A 183 -17.25 -16.44 7.27
N ALA A 184 -15.96 -16.45 6.94
CA ALA A 184 -15.41 -15.62 5.88
C ALA A 184 -16.02 -15.98 4.51
N ARG A 185 -16.17 -17.26 4.20
CA ARG A 185 -16.83 -17.76 2.99
C ARG A 185 -18.32 -17.36 2.95
N GLN A 186 -19.03 -17.52 4.05
CA GLN A 186 -20.44 -17.11 4.16
C GLN A 186 -20.59 -15.58 3.91
N GLN A 187 -19.71 -14.77 4.49
CA GLN A 187 -19.75 -13.32 4.30
C GLN A 187 -19.50 -12.89 2.85
N LEU A 188 -18.68 -13.64 2.10
CA LEU A 188 -18.44 -13.43 0.68
C LEU A 188 -19.51 -14.06 -0.21
N GLY A 189 -20.52 -14.75 0.34
CA GLY A 189 -21.54 -15.42 -0.42
C GLY A 189 -21.02 -16.59 -1.27
N ILE A 190 -19.95 -17.25 -0.82
CA ILE A 190 -19.38 -18.39 -1.51
C ILE A 190 -20.31 -19.59 -1.34
N PRO A 191 -20.76 -20.24 -2.45
CA PRO A 191 -21.63 -21.39 -2.37
C PRO A 191 -21.04 -22.53 -1.56
N ALA A 192 -21.85 -23.22 -0.77
CA ALA A 192 -21.42 -24.44 -0.06
C ALA A 192 -20.94 -25.49 -1.08
N GLY A 193 -19.85 -26.16 -0.75
CA GLY A 193 -19.25 -27.16 -1.63
C GLY A 193 -18.37 -26.60 -2.75
N THR A 194 -18.13 -25.28 -2.81
CA THR A 194 -17.11 -24.73 -3.71
C THR A 194 -15.74 -25.32 -3.36
N HIS A 195 -15.17 -26.07 -4.32
CA HIS A 195 -13.96 -26.85 -4.07
C HIS A 195 -12.73 -25.97 -3.87
N GLN A 196 -12.49 -25.00 -4.77
CA GLN A 196 -11.31 -24.15 -4.72
C GLN A 196 -11.67 -22.69 -4.96
N VAL A 197 -11.22 -21.81 -4.05
CA VAL A 197 -11.49 -20.39 -4.06
C VAL A 197 -10.18 -19.61 -4.14
N PHE A 198 -10.01 -18.89 -5.23
CA PHE A 198 -8.92 -17.96 -5.43
C PHE A 198 -9.34 -16.55 -5.03
N GLY A 199 -8.52 -15.86 -4.26
CA GLY A 199 -8.73 -14.47 -3.88
C GLY A 199 -7.72 -13.54 -4.56
N ALA A 200 -8.17 -12.36 -4.94
CA ALA A 200 -7.29 -11.27 -5.34
C ALA A 200 -7.79 -9.97 -4.70
N VAL A 201 -6.90 -9.21 -4.09
CA VAL A 201 -7.27 -8.02 -3.32
C VAL A 201 -6.46 -6.82 -3.79
N GLY A 202 -7.13 -5.72 -4.11
CA GLY A 202 -6.44 -4.51 -4.51
C GLY A 202 -7.30 -3.51 -5.26
N ARG A 203 -6.74 -2.34 -5.55
CA ARG A 203 -7.41 -1.33 -6.37
C ARG A 203 -7.60 -1.85 -7.80
N LEU A 204 -8.75 -1.62 -8.38
CA LEU A 204 -9.03 -2.00 -9.78
C LEU A 204 -8.40 -0.97 -10.72
N VAL A 205 -7.08 -1.06 -10.91
CA VAL A 205 -6.25 -0.21 -11.77
C VAL A 205 -5.28 -1.06 -12.57
N ASP A 206 -4.81 -0.55 -13.71
CA ASP A 206 -3.94 -1.27 -14.65
C ASP A 206 -2.72 -1.94 -14.00
N SER A 207 -2.07 -1.24 -13.08
CA SER A 207 -0.88 -1.78 -12.41
C SER A 207 -1.13 -3.03 -11.56
N LYS A 208 -2.39 -3.41 -11.31
CA LYS A 208 -2.74 -4.61 -10.54
C LYS A 208 -2.93 -5.86 -11.42
N GLY A 209 -3.04 -5.73 -12.75
CA GLY A 209 -3.03 -6.84 -13.69
C GLY A 209 -4.23 -7.80 -13.60
N PHE A 210 -5.37 -7.34 -13.07
CA PHE A 210 -6.56 -8.19 -12.93
C PHE A 210 -7.17 -8.63 -14.27
N ASP A 211 -6.97 -7.85 -15.33
CA ASP A 211 -7.31 -8.21 -16.70
C ASP A 211 -6.54 -9.46 -17.19
N THR A 212 -5.23 -9.50 -16.95
CA THR A 212 -4.40 -10.68 -17.21
C THR A 212 -4.88 -11.89 -16.40
N LEU A 213 -5.22 -11.67 -15.12
CA LEU A 213 -5.72 -12.74 -14.25
C LEU A 213 -7.06 -13.31 -14.75
N LEU A 214 -8.00 -12.48 -15.20
CA LEU A 214 -9.27 -12.94 -15.75
C LEU A 214 -9.07 -13.82 -16.99
N SER A 215 -8.21 -13.39 -17.93
CA SER A 215 -7.87 -14.17 -19.12
C SER A 215 -7.22 -15.51 -18.77
N ALA A 216 -6.31 -15.52 -17.79
CA ALA A 216 -5.67 -16.74 -17.33
C ALA A 216 -6.65 -17.70 -16.63
N PHE A 217 -7.48 -17.15 -15.74
CA PHE A 217 -8.46 -17.94 -14.98
C PHE A 217 -9.49 -18.61 -15.90
N ALA A 218 -9.95 -17.91 -16.96
CA ALA A 218 -10.85 -18.49 -17.95
C ALA A 218 -10.29 -19.78 -18.58
N LYS A 219 -8.98 -19.82 -18.85
CA LYS A 219 -8.31 -21.01 -19.43
C LYS A 219 -8.37 -22.21 -18.49
N THR A 220 -8.31 -21.99 -17.18
CA THR A 220 -8.31 -23.08 -16.17
C THR A 220 -9.69 -23.70 -15.94
N LEU A 221 -10.78 -22.99 -16.25
CA LEU A 221 -12.14 -23.49 -16.06
C LEU A 221 -12.53 -24.62 -17.03
N VAL A 222 -11.78 -24.82 -18.09
CA VAL A 222 -12.00 -25.93 -19.03
C VAL A 222 -11.84 -27.27 -18.30
N ASN A 223 -10.82 -27.38 -17.46
CA ASN A 223 -10.50 -28.59 -16.71
C ASN A 223 -11.09 -28.60 -15.28
N HIS A 224 -11.37 -27.42 -14.73
CA HIS A 224 -11.82 -27.23 -13.34
C HIS A 224 -13.00 -26.24 -13.26
N PRO A 225 -14.20 -26.68 -13.70
CA PRO A 225 -15.37 -25.79 -13.80
C PRO A 225 -15.97 -25.37 -12.44
N ASP A 226 -15.53 -25.97 -11.33
CA ASP A 226 -15.97 -25.70 -9.95
C ASP A 226 -15.11 -24.66 -9.21
N ARG A 227 -14.10 -24.11 -9.87
CA ARG A 227 -13.28 -23.02 -9.32
C ARG A 227 -14.03 -21.70 -9.25
N LEU A 228 -13.70 -20.91 -8.24
CA LEU A 228 -14.21 -19.55 -8.04
C LEU A 228 -13.05 -18.57 -7.86
N LEU A 229 -13.12 -17.43 -8.54
CA LEU A 229 -12.22 -16.30 -8.35
C LEU A 229 -12.98 -15.12 -7.74
N ILE A 230 -12.44 -14.53 -6.69
CA ILE A 230 -13.03 -13.34 -6.05
C ILE A 230 -12.01 -12.21 -6.08
N ILE A 231 -12.33 -11.11 -6.75
CA ILE A 231 -11.48 -9.92 -6.82
C ILE A 231 -12.10 -8.81 -5.99
N ILE A 232 -11.52 -8.53 -4.82
CA ILE A 232 -12.02 -7.53 -3.87
C ILE A 232 -11.31 -6.20 -4.08
N GLY A 233 -12.09 -5.17 -4.37
CA GLY A 233 -11.61 -3.81 -4.51
C GLY A 233 -12.43 -2.95 -5.42
N GLU A 234 -12.03 -1.69 -5.55
CA GLU A 234 -12.63 -0.69 -6.43
C GLU A 234 -11.57 0.08 -7.22
N GLY A 235 -11.97 0.66 -8.34
CA GLY A 235 -11.06 1.47 -9.15
C GLY A 235 -11.54 1.75 -10.57
N ALA A 236 -10.71 2.48 -11.31
CA ALA A 236 -11.06 2.98 -12.64
C ALA A 236 -11.34 1.87 -13.67
N MET A 237 -10.77 0.67 -13.49
CA MET A 237 -10.96 -0.47 -14.40
C MET A 237 -12.22 -1.31 -14.08
N ARG A 238 -13.04 -0.92 -13.12
CA ARG A 238 -14.23 -1.70 -12.72
C ARG A 238 -15.10 -2.12 -13.93
N ALA A 239 -15.53 -1.14 -14.68
CA ALA A 239 -16.41 -1.39 -15.84
C ALA A 239 -15.75 -2.26 -16.92
N GLU A 240 -14.44 -2.09 -17.12
CA GLU A 240 -13.67 -2.88 -18.09
C GLU A 240 -13.55 -4.34 -17.64
N LEU A 241 -13.24 -4.58 -16.38
CA LEU A 241 -13.15 -5.94 -15.81
C LEU A 241 -14.52 -6.64 -15.83
N GLU A 242 -15.61 -5.96 -15.52
CA GLU A 242 -16.98 -6.50 -15.64
C GLU A 242 -17.34 -6.87 -17.09
N ALA A 243 -16.96 -6.03 -18.04
CA ALA A 243 -17.14 -6.33 -19.46
C ALA A 243 -16.31 -7.55 -19.90
N GLN A 244 -15.07 -7.68 -19.41
CA GLN A 244 -14.20 -8.82 -19.68
C GLN A 244 -14.76 -10.12 -19.05
N VAL A 245 -15.27 -10.09 -17.82
CA VAL A 245 -15.98 -11.23 -17.20
C VAL A 245 -17.12 -11.71 -18.07
N LYS A 246 -17.91 -10.77 -18.62
CA LYS A 246 -19.01 -11.12 -19.53
C LYS A 246 -18.50 -11.70 -20.86
N ALA A 247 -17.49 -11.08 -21.46
CA ALA A 247 -16.93 -11.50 -22.75
C ALA A 247 -16.30 -12.89 -22.71
N LEU A 248 -15.69 -13.25 -21.55
CA LEU A 248 -15.05 -14.55 -21.32
C LEU A 248 -16.03 -15.62 -20.78
N GLY A 249 -17.31 -15.30 -20.57
CA GLY A 249 -18.28 -16.26 -20.04
C GLY A 249 -18.05 -16.65 -18.58
N LEU A 250 -17.47 -15.75 -17.78
CA LEU A 250 -17.06 -16.00 -16.38
C LEU A 250 -18.13 -15.65 -15.34
N GLN A 251 -19.37 -15.38 -15.76
CA GLN A 251 -20.47 -15.08 -14.84
C GLN A 251 -20.70 -16.27 -13.89
N GLY A 252 -20.78 -15.97 -12.60
CA GLY A 252 -20.89 -16.98 -11.53
C GLY A 252 -19.58 -17.73 -11.20
N LYS A 253 -18.52 -17.52 -11.99
CA LYS A 253 -17.16 -18.06 -11.74
C LYS A 253 -16.18 -16.99 -11.24
N VAL A 254 -16.49 -15.72 -11.49
CA VAL A 254 -15.75 -14.57 -10.98
C VAL A 254 -16.71 -13.66 -10.24
N LEU A 255 -16.37 -13.30 -9.01
CA LEU A 255 -17.10 -12.33 -8.19
C LEU A 255 -16.27 -11.05 -8.03
N LEU A 256 -16.95 -9.91 -8.21
CA LEU A 256 -16.40 -8.56 -8.02
C LEU A 256 -17.23 -7.84 -6.95
N PRO A 257 -17.09 -8.17 -5.65
CA PRO A 257 -17.95 -7.63 -4.58
C PRO A 257 -17.74 -6.13 -4.33
N GLY A 258 -16.73 -5.53 -4.94
CA GLY A 258 -16.41 -4.13 -4.71
C GLY A 258 -15.48 -3.91 -3.53
N TYR A 259 -15.49 -2.69 -2.98
CA TYR A 259 -14.71 -2.34 -1.81
C TYR A 259 -15.33 -2.93 -0.55
N VAL A 260 -14.49 -3.57 0.27
CA VAL A 260 -14.87 -4.13 1.58
C VAL A 260 -14.03 -3.45 2.65
N ASP A 261 -14.68 -2.83 3.64
CA ASP A 261 -14.00 -2.05 4.70
C ASP A 261 -13.01 -2.88 5.51
N ASN A 262 -13.37 -4.08 5.90
CA ASN A 262 -12.53 -4.99 6.68
C ASN A 262 -12.14 -6.24 5.86
N VAL A 263 -11.49 -6.03 4.71
CA VAL A 263 -11.02 -7.15 3.87
C VAL A 263 -10.06 -8.08 4.63
N ALA A 264 -9.35 -7.58 5.63
CA ALA A 264 -8.47 -8.38 6.48
C ALA A 264 -9.18 -9.61 7.07
N SER A 265 -10.43 -9.47 7.50
CA SER A 265 -11.20 -10.56 8.09
C SER A 265 -11.49 -11.73 7.13
N LEU A 266 -11.38 -11.50 5.83
CA LEU A 266 -11.87 -12.42 4.79
C LEU A 266 -10.79 -13.30 4.17
N TYR A 267 -9.51 -13.07 4.46
CA TYR A 267 -8.42 -13.81 3.78
C TYR A 267 -8.54 -15.33 3.92
N ARG A 268 -8.98 -15.83 5.07
CA ARG A 268 -9.17 -17.28 5.30
C ARG A 268 -10.27 -17.92 4.45
N ALA A 269 -11.07 -17.12 3.73
CA ALA A 269 -12.01 -17.66 2.74
C ALA A 269 -11.32 -18.29 1.53
N PHE A 270 -10.10 -17.86 1.22
CA PHE A 270 -9.34 -18.26 0.04
C PHE A 270 -8.48 -19.48 0.30
N ASP A 271 -8.29 -20.29 -0.74
CA ASP A 271 -7.30 -21.36 -0.79
C ASP A 271 -5.96 -20.85 -1.29
N TRP A 272 -5.99 -19.85 -2.16
CA TRP A 272 -4.83 -19.13 -2.69
C TRP A 272 -5.16 -17.65 -2.88
N VAL A 273 -4.16 -16.81 -2.65
CA VAL A 273 -4.22 -15.38 -3.03
C VAL A 273 -3.35 -15.16 -4.26
N LEU A 274 -3.95 -14.55 -5.30
CA LEU A 274 -3.30 -14.26 -6.56
C LEU A 274 -2.96 -12.77 -6.64
N ILE A 275 -1.70 -12.45 -6.91
CA ILE A 275 -1.19 -11.08 -6.94
C ILE A 275 -0.56 -10.80 -8.32
N PRO A 276 -1.36 -10.58 -9.38
CA PRO A 276 -0.89 -10.44 -10.76
C PRO A 276 -0.34 -9.05 -11.08
N SER A 277 0.15 -8.33 -10.10
CA SER A 277 0.56 -6.92 -10.23
C SER A 277 1.66 -6.73 -11.28
N ARG A 278 1.53 -5.66 -12.07
CA ARG A 278 2.56 -5.20 -13.02
C ARG A 278 3.60 -4.30 -12.34
N ALA A 279 3.21 -3.66 -11.24
CA ALA A 279 4.10 -2.80 -10.45
C ALA A 279 3.58 -2.66 -9.02
N GLU A 280 4.50 -2.70 -8.06
CA GLU A 280 4.22 -2.52 -6.63
C GLU A 280 5.30 -1.71 -5.94
N GLY A 281 4.91 -0.99 -4.88
CA GLY A 281 5.86 -0.34 -3.99
C GLY A 281 6.24 -1.18 -2.79
N LEU A 282 5.29 -1.95 -2.26
CA LEU A 282 5.48 -2.90 -1.17
C LEU A 282 4.66 -4.16 -1.38
N GLY A 283 3.34 -4.03 -1.69
CA GLY A 283 2.45 -5.18 -1.80
C GLY A 283 1.99 -5.69 -0.44
N LEU A 284 1.26 -4.86 0.34
CA LEU A 284 0.72 -5.27 1.65
C LEU A 284 -0.12 -6.55 1.59
N VAL A 285 -0.73 -6.85 0.44
CA VAL A 285 -1.49 -8.09 0.20
C VAL A 285 -0.66 -9.35 0.43
N VAL A 286 0.66 -9.31 0.17
CA VAL A 286 1.57 -10.41 0.52
C VAL A 286 1.56 -10.66 2.02
N GLN A 287 1.74 -9.60 2.80
CA GLN A 287 1.78 -9.70 4.26
C GLN A 287 0.42 -10.13 4.83
N GLU A 288 -0.66 -9.56 4.29
CA GLU A 288 -2.04 -9.88 4.69
C GLU A 288 -2.35 -11.38 4.47
N ALA A 289 -2.01 -11.92 3.30
CA ALA A 289 -2.25 -13.32 2.98
C ALA A 289 -1.36 -14.27 3.80
N VAL A 290 -0.06 -13.96 3.93
CA VAL A 290 0.88 -14.79 4.69
C VAL A 290 0.51 -14.85 6.17
N ILE A 291 0.17 -13.72 6.81
CA ILE A 291 -0.27 -13.69 8.22
C ILE A 291 -1.60 -14.44 8.38
N ALA A 292 -2.48 -14.39 7.39
CA ALA A 292 -3.74 -15.16 7.42
C ALA A 292 -3.52 -16.68 7.25
N GLY A 293 -2.30 -17.13 6.92
CA GLY A 293 -2.00 -18.52 6.64
C GLY A 293 -2.47 -19.00 5.25
N VAL A 294 -2.60 -18.07 4.30
CA VAL A 294 -3.07 -18.36 2.94
C VAL A 294 -1.90 -18.27 1.96
N PRO A 295 -1.61 -19.32 1.17
CA PRO A 295 -0.51 -19.30 0.22
C PRO A 295 -0.75 -18.34 -0.94
N ILE A 296 0.35 -17.88 -1.54
CA ILE A 296 0.35 -16.84 -2.56
C ILE A 296 0.97 -17.35 -3.86
N LEU A 297 0.35 -16.96 -5.00
CA LEU A 297 0.99 -16.86 -6.30
C LEU A 297 1.13 -15.37 -6.62
N ALA A 298 2.33 -14.91 -6.91
CA ALA A 298 2.60 -13.50 -7.16
C ALA A 298 3.35 -13.29 -8.49
N SER A 299 3.21 -12.11 -9.08
CA SER A 299 4.04 -11.71 -10.21
C SER A 299 5.52 -11.74 -9.84
N ASP A 300 6.36 -11.98 -10.83
CA ASP A 300 7.83 -11.91 -10.73
C ASP A 300 8.26 -10.44 -10.62
N LEU A 301 8.15 -9.88 -9.41
CA LEU A 301 8.55 -8.51 -9.09
C LEU A 301 9.60 -8.50 -7.98
N PRO A 302 10.67 -7.69 -8.08
CA PRO A 302 11.73 -7.63 -7.06
C PRO A 302 11.22 -7.41 -5.63
N VAL A 303 10.18 -6.60 -5.46
CA VAL A 303 9.59 -6.32 -4.14
C VAL A 303 8.91 -7.54 -3.51
N PHE A 304 8.48 -8.51 -4.30
CA PHE A 304 7.93 -9.76 -3.79
C PHE A 304 9.03 -10.75 -3.40
N TYR A 305 10.15 -10.76 -4.15
CA TYR A 305 11.36 -11.47 -3.74
C TYR A 305 11.96 -10.90 -2.46
N GLU A 306 11.91 -9.58 -2.25
CA GLU A 306 12.33 -8.95 -1.00
C GLU A 306 11.55 -9.50 0.21
N GLN A 307 10.27 -9.84 0.03
CA GLN A 307 9.41 -10.32 1.11
C GLN A 307 9.43 -11.85 1.29
N LEU A 308 9.47 -12.61 0.19
CA LEU A 308 9.28 -14.06 0.22
C LEU A 308 10.51 -14.87 -0.22
N GLY A 309 11.57 -14.22 -0.73
CA GLY A 309 12.77 -14.90 -1.19
C GLY A 309 12.46 -16.11 -2.08
N GLU A 310 13.14 -17.21 -1.86
CA GLU A 310 12.94 -18.47 -2.58
C GLU A 310 11.65 -19.21 -2.18
N ALA A 311 10.96 -18.77 -1.13
CA ALA A 311 9.70 -19.39 -0.71
C ALA A 311 8.50 -18.90 -1.55
N GLY A 312 8.66 -17.85 -2.35
CA GLY A 312 7.62 -17.35 -3.23
C GLY A 312 7.30 -18.30 -4.39
N ASN A 313 6.07 -18.24 -4.87
CA ASN A 313 5.66 -18.86 -6.12
C ASN A 313 5.45 -17.71 -7.13
N TYR A 314 6.40 -17.53 -8.04
CA TYR A 314 6.43 -16.36 -8.92
C TYR A 314 6.00 -16.71 -10.34
N VAL A 315 5.27 -15.79 -10.94
CA VAL A 315 4.73 -15.91 -12.31
C VAL A 315 5.12 -14.69 -13.13
N ALA A 316 5.53 -14.89 -14.36
CA ALA A 316 5.94 -13.82 -15.25
C ALA A 316 4.88 -12.72 -15.37
N VAL A 317 5.30 -11.47 -15.25
CA VAL A 317 4.41 -10.29 -15.30
C VAL A 317 3.66 -10.23 -16.64
N GLY A 318 2.33 -10.19 -16.60
CA GLY A 318 1.49 -10.03 -17.79
C GLY A 318 1.38 -11.27 -18.68
N ASP A 319 1.99 -12.40 -18.35
CA ASP A 319 1.88 -13.64 -19.11
C ASP A 319 0.67 -14.46 -18.66
N GLU A 320 -0.44 -14.31 -19.40
CA GLU A 320 -1.69 -15.05 -19.16
C GLU A 320 -1.50 -16.57 -19.16
N SER A 321 -0.64 -17.11 -20.03
CA SER A 321 -0.42 -18.55 -20.16
C SER A 321 0.40 -19.08 -18.98
N ALA A 322 1.39 -18.32 -18.51
CA ALA A 322 2.14 -18.65 -17.31
C ALA A 322 1.24 -18.63 -16.07
N TRP A 323 0.36 -17.62 -15.94
CA TRP A 323 -0.63 -17.53 -14.87
C TRP A 323 -1.61 -18.70 -14.90
N ALA A 324 -2.13 -19.10 -16.06
CA ALA A 324 -3.00 -20.26 -16.18
C ALA A 324 -2.29 -21.55 -15.72
N ARG A 325 -1.07 -21.80 -16.19
CA ARG A 325 -0.28 -22.97 -15.75
C ARG A 325 0.01 -22.95 -14.25
N ALA A 326 0.32 -21.79 -13.67
CA ALA A 326 0.60 -21.67 -12.25
C ALA A 326 -0.65 -21.94 -11.39
N ILE A 327 -1.82 -21.46 -11.83
CA ILE A 327 -3.11 -21.74 -11.19
C ILE A 327 -3.44 -23.26 -11.28
N GLU A 328 -3.20 -23.90 -12.42
CA GLU A 328 -3.40 -25.35 -12.56
C GLU A 328 -2.41 -26.15 -11.71
N ALA A 329 -1.14 -25.76 -11.71
CA ALA A 329 -0.10 -26.41 -10.91
C ALA A 329 -0.34 -26.29 -9.39
N SER A 330 -1.11 -25.29 -8.95
CA SER A 330 -1.44 -25.13 -7.53
C SER A 330 -2.24 -26.29 -6.93
N ASP A 331 -2.93 -27.07 -7.76
CA ASP A 331 -3.69 -28.26 -7.31
C ASP A 331 -2.79 -29.36 -6.75
N ALA A 332 -1.57 -29.48 -7.27
CA ALA A 332 -0.60 -30.47 -6.82
C ALA A 332 0.17 -30.04 -5.57
N LEU A 333 -0.03 -28.81 -5.10
CA LEU A 333 0.68 -28.24 -3.97
C LEU A 333 -0.16 -28.30 -2.69
N SER A 334 0.49 -28.68 -1.59
CA SER A 334 -0.10 -28.56 -0.26
C SER A 334 -0.19 -27.07 0.13
N THR A 335 -1.41 -26.53 0.21
CA THR A 335 -1.64 -25.15 0.63
C THR A 335 -1.03 -24.84 2.00
N THR A 336 -1.11 -25.80 2.94
CA THR A 336 -0.55 -25.69 4.28
C THR A 336 0.97 -25.60 4.26
N GLU A 337 1.65 -26.45 3.48
CA GLU A 337 3.11 -26.44 3.39
C GLU A 337 3.63 -25.18 2.70
N VAL A 338 2.98 -24.75 1.63
CA VAL A 338 3.35 -23.51 0.93
C VAL A 338 3.15 -22.30 1.84
N ALA A 339 2.01 -22.19 2.52
CA ALA A 339 1.73 -21.11 3.45
C ALA A 339 2.76 -21.08 4.60
N ALA A 340 3.10 -22.25 5.19
CA ALA A 340 4.10 -22.34 6.24
C ALA A 340 5.50 -21.90 5.78
N ARG A 341 5.90 -22.32 4.57
CA ARG A 341 7.19 -21.90 3.96
C ARG A 341 7.23 -20.39 3.71
N GLN A 342 6.16 -19.82 3.16
CA GLN A 342 6.05 -18.38 2.91
C GLN A 342 6.01 -17.58 4.21
N HIS A 343 5.33 -18.10 5.25
CA HIS A 343 5.30 -17.49 6.57
C HIS A 343 6.70 -17.48 7.21
N ALA A 344 7.41 -18.61 7.17
CA ALA A 344 8.77 -18.70 7.70
C ALA A 344 9.75 -17.74 6.98
N SER A 345 9.56 -17.52 5.67
CA SER A 345 10.40 -16.61 4.90
C SER A 345 10.10 -15.13 5.19
N LEU A 346 8.83 -14.74 5.28
CA LEU A 346 8.43 -13.37 5.62
C LEU A 346 8.81 -13.01 7.06
N ASP A 347 8.72 -14.02 7.96
CA ASP A 347 9.00 -13.89 9.41
C ASP A 347 8.31 -12.65 10.02
N PRO A 348 6.95 -12.65 10.06
CA PRO A 348 6.17 -11.45 10.36
C PRO A 348 6.52 -10.80 11.70
N GLU A 349 6.81 -11.59 12.74
CA GLU A 349 7.12 -11.10 14.08
C GLU A 349 8.43 -10.32 14.10
N HIS A 350 9.52 -10.90 13.57
CA HIS A 350 10.80 -10.22 13.51
C HIS A 350 10.79 -9.07 12.49
N ALA A 351 10.08 -9.22 11.35
CA ALA A 351 9.91 -8.13 10.39
C ALA A 351 9.18 -6.93 11.02
N TRP A 352 8.14 -7.19 11.83
CA TRP A 352 7.46 -6.15 12.60
C TRP A 352 8.35 -5.47 13.62
N LEU A 353 9.18 -6.22 14.34
CA LEU A 353 10.14 -5.65 15.30
C LEU A 353 11.18 -4.76 14.61
N ARG A 354 11.75 -5.20 13.48
CA ARG A 354 12.67 -4.40 12.67
C ARG A 354 12.02 -3.11 12.17
N PHE A 355 10.79 -3.20 11.65
CA PHE A 355 10.02 -2.03 11.20
C PHE A 355 9.79 -1.04 12.34
N ARG A 356 9.37 -1.50 13.51
CA ARG A 356 9.17 -0.66 14.70
C ARG A 356 10.44 0.08 15.08
N GLN A 357 11.57 -0.61 15.11
CA GLN A 357 12.85 -0.01 15.43
C GLN A 357 13.25 1.07 14.42
N ALA A 358 13.12 0.79 13.12
CA ALA A 358 13.38 1.76 12.06
C ALA A 358 12.48 3.01 12.21
N CYS A 359 11.18 2.82 12.48
CA CYS A 359 10.26 3.93 12.71
C CYS A 359 10.65 4.78 13.92
N THR A 360 11.01 4.13 15.04
CA THR A 360 11.46 4.84 16.25
C THR A 360 12.70 5.68 15.97
N THR A 361 13.68 5.13 15.26
CA THR A 361 14.90 5.86 14.86
C THR A 361 14.56 7.07 13.97
N VAL A 362 13.71 6.90 12.98
CA VAL A 362 13.29 7.98 12.07
C VAL A 362 12.48 9.06 12.80
N LEU A 363 11.62 8.68 13.75
CA LEU A 363 10.80 9.62 14.51
C LEU A 363 11.57 10.33 15.63
N SER A 364 12.55 9.68 16.27
CA SER A 364 13.40 10.32 17.27
C SER A 364 14.43 11.26 16.67
N GLY A 365 14.80 11.00 15.41
CA GLY A 365 15.77 11.79 14.71
C GLY A 365 17.21 11.49 15.07
N LEU A 366 17.45 10.30 15.50
CA LEU A 366 18.78 9.73 15.75
C LEU A 366 19.40 9.18 14.46
#